data_00d3501155a7660ba814dbe09e9f8ce3
#
_entry.id   00d3501155a7660ba814dbe09e9f8ce3
#
_cell.length_a   1.000
_cell.length_b   1.000
_cell.length_c   1.000
_cell.angle_alpha   90.00
_cell.angle_beta   90.00
_cell.angle_gamma   90.00
#
_symmetry.space_group_name_H-M   'P 1'
#
loop_
_entity.id
_entity.type
_entity.pdbx_description
1 polymer ?
#
loop_
_entity_poly.entity_id
_entity_poly.type
_entity_poly.pdbx_seq_one_letter_code
_entity_poly.pdbx_strand_id
1 'polypeptide(L)'
;MKKSLIGLLLALCLLLCSCQSGGPYTVTFDANCQDCEVPALTLEKSGKIAQPENIERDGYVLQGWYSDAAMTTPWDFEKDKVDSDLTLYALWDADTGDQISDGTGDKDFSKLKTPGSQETAYEYATYFLPAVDGINQPYVGDPMPYYEDGVYYIYYLKDGGDSYNHSIYLATTTDFVTYTEIDEPVLEASRSGGQDSWIGTGSVVKVDDTYYLFYTGHNSASNMEFKEKIMVAKSDNLYSFEKVEGWYINPPAEIRQKNDFRDPQCYYNPETGLIEMTITASQDGTARILKYTLTKDLAESHYDGVIFTNSVGKFWNLECTDTFKMGNIWYVTYSAQDDTLWYASSDSRYGPYGEAKRLEGKLFYAAKHVEDGENSYMVGWARRSESASSTQDVAAWAGNLVVQKIVQKENGELVLAPVDAVLDQFGTRRALQIENSHLVMEAGSLYSYADVFTCYERFAITGDFTYTGSGSFGLCFDFNGKADKYKMISVCPGENKLALYFNEGSTLITEKEIALEPGVTYSFTYVQEGSVGVFYIDGVAALTVRIYGASGKPIMLFAENNTVEFTSLRQYTK
;
A
#
# COMPACT_ATOMS: atom_id res chain seq x y z
N MET A 1 -74.29 -5.57 55.41
CA MET A 1 -74.58 -4.38 56.28
C MET A 1 -73.54 -3.35 55.91
N LYS A 2 -73.97 -2.36 55.15
CA LYS A 2 -74.03 -0.93 55.53
C LYS A 2 -72.61 -0.39 55.89
N LYS A 3 -72.07 0.54 55.29
CA LYS A 3 -72.34 1.90 54.79
C LYS A 3 -70.95 2.46 54.51
N SER A 4 -70.61 3.35 53.75
CA SER A 4 -71.13 4.54 53.12
C SER A 4 -69.92 5.40 52.68
N LEU A 5 -69.88 5.72 51.51
CA LEU A 5 -69.58 6.99 50.87
C LEU A 5 -69.17 8.15 51.79
N ILE A 6 -68.04 8.74 51.55
CA ILE A 6 -67.85 10.19 51.49
C ILE A 6 -66.66 10.44 50.53
N GLY A 7 -66.90 11.22 49.48
CA GLY A 7 -65.97 11.62 48.52
C GLY A 7 -65.02 12.71 49.03
N LEU A 8 -63.82 12.66 48.57
CA LEU A 8 -62.93 13.82 48.59
C LEU A 8 -62.43 14.04 47.19
N LEU A 9 -62.91 15.09 46.55
CA LEU A 9 -62.41 15.65 45.30
C LEU A 9 -60.98 16.11 45.58
N LEU A 10 -60.00 15.35 45.14
CA LEU A 10 -58.67 15.85 44.96
C LEU A 10 -58.53 16.30 43.50
N ALA A 11 -58.46 17.58 43.32
CA ALA A 11 -58.09 18.21 42.06
C ALA A 11 -56.66 17.75 41.69
N LEU A 12 -56.58 16.81 40.75
CA LEU A 12 -55.34 16.42 40.13
C LEU A 12 -54.96 17.53 39.13
N CYS A 13 -54.16 18.47 39.60
CA CYS A 13 -53.44 19.36 38.67
C CYS A 13 -52.57 18.49 37.78
N LEU A 14 -53.05 18.19 36.59
CA LEU A 14 -52.22 17.79 35.47
C LEU A 14 -51.29 18.95 35.15
N LEU A 15 -50.09 18.92 35.72
CA LEU A 15 -48.94 19.62 35.17
C LEU A 15 -48.69 18.97 33.79
N LEU A 16 -49.30 19.54 32.77
CA LEU A 16 -48.81 19.42 31.42
C LEU A 16 -47.42 20.06 31.43
N CYS A 17 -46.41 19.23 31.59
CA CYS A 17 -45.06 19.60 31.20
C CYS A 17 -45.14 19.81 29.68
N SER A 18 -45.40 21.02 29.24
CA SER A 18 -45.15 21.43 27.90
C SER A 18 -43.63 21.32 27.74
N CYS A 19 -43.18 20.30 27.06
CA CYS A 19 -41.90 20.38 26.41
C CYS A 19 -41.97 21.62 25.53
N GLN A 20 -41.45 22.74 26.01
CA GLN A 20 -41.11 23.83 25.17
C GLN A 20 -40.10 23.29 24.16
N SER A 21 -40.51 23.10 22.93
CA SER A 21 -39.60 23.01 21.81
C SER A 21 -38.81 24.31 21.81
N GLY A 22 -37.57 24.23 22.27
CA GLY A 22 -36.66 25.37 22.19
C GLY A 22 -36.62 25.87 20.73
N GLY A 23 -36.55 27.16 20.55
CA GLY A 23 -36.53 27.87 19.29
C GLY A 23 -37.09 29.29 19.46
N PRO A 24 -36.89 30.20 18.52
CA PRO A 24 -36.03 30.02 17.31
C PRO A 24 -34.54 29.97 17.66
N TYR A 25 -33.80 29.18 16.90
CA TYR A 25 -32.35 29.09 16.99
C TYR A 25 -31.69 29.84 15.85
N THR A 26 -30.61 30.55 16.13
CA THR A 26 -29.83 31.27 15.11
C THR A 26 -28.57 30.49 14.80
N VAL A 27 -28.33 30.21 13.53
CA VAL A 27 -27.06 29.66 13.03
C VAL A 27 -26.33 30.75 12.29
N THR A 28 -25.17 31.11 12.83
CA THR A 28 -24.25 32.07 12.21
C THR A 28 -23.14 31.30 11.52
N PHE A 29 -22.74 31.74 10.34
CA PHE A 29 -21.63 31.19 9.61
C PHE A 29 -20.48 32.19 9.63
N ASP A 30 -19.40 31.83 10.30
CA ASP A 30 -18.14 32.57 10.24
C ASP A 30 -17.28 31.94 9.13
N ALA A 31 -17.29 32.57 7.99
CA ALA A 31 -16.57 32.09 6.82
C ALA A 31 -15.03 32.19 6.97
N ASN A 32 -14.51 32.79 8.06
CA ASN A 32 -13.07 33.03 8.25
C ASN A 32 -12.39 33.69 7.03
N CYS A 33 -13.12 34.61 6.40
CA CYS A 33 -12.72 35.25 5.15
C CYS A 33 -13.25 36.69 5.15
N GLN A 34 -12.42 37.65 4.74
CA GLN A 34 -12.76 39.07 4.84
C GLN A 34 -13.86 39.49 3.84
N ASP A 35 -13.97 38.81 2.73
CA ASP A 35 -14.90 39.14 1.63
C ASP A 35 -15.96 38.04 1.38
N CYS A 36 -16.11 37.08 2.29
CA CYS A 36 -17.08 35.99 2.19
C CYS A 36 -18.24 36.25 3.19
N GLU A 37 -19.38 36.70 2.71
CA GLU A 37 -20.59 36.82 3.53
C GLU A 37 -21.49 35.61 3.36
N VAL A 38 -21.77 34.91 4.46
CA VAL A 38 -22.76 33.82 4.50
C VAL A 38 -23.92 34.25 5.38
N PRO A 39 -25.16 34.34 4.84
CA PRO A 39 -26.32 34.74 5.62
C PRO A 39 -26.58 33.81 6.80
N ALA A 40 -26.88 34.37 7.97
CA ALA A 40 -27.33 33.58 9.10
C ALA A 40 -28.69 32.94 8.82
N LEU A 41 -28.93 31.74 9.36
CA LEU A 41 -30.18 31.02 9.28
C LEU A 41 -30.91 31.08 10.63
N THR A 42 -32.26 31.12 10.58
CA THR A 42 -33.10 30.98 11.78
C THR A 42 -33.99 29.74 11.63
N LEU A 43 -33.95 28.88 12.64
CA LEU A 43 -34.81 27.70 12.74
C LEU A 43 -35.85 27.88 13.84
N GLU A 44 -37.10 27.77 13.51
CA GLU A 44 -38.21 27.83 14.48
C GLU A 44 -38.23 26.65 15.48
N LYS A 45 -37.53 25.57 15.16
CA LYS A 45 -37.37 24.37 15.99
C LYS A 45 -36.08 23.64 15.65
N SER A 46 -35.59 22.79 16.55
CA SER A 46 -34.43 21.95 16.31
C SER A 46 -34.55 21.16 14.98
N GLY A 47 -33.48 21.15 14.21
CA GLY A 47 -33.44 20.50 12.89
C GLY A 47 -32.08 20.54 12.24
N LYS A 48 -31.98 19.86 11.09
CA LYS A 48 -30.81 19.95 10.20
C LYS A 48 -30.87 21.22 9.37
N ILE A 49 -29.71 21.68 8.95
CA ILE A 49 -29.54 22.80 8.02
C ILE A 49 -28.83 22.31 6.76
N ALA A 50 -29.02 23.00 5.65
CA ALA A 50 -28.24 22.75 4.45
C ALA A 50 -26.85 23.41 4.55
N GLN A 51 -25.88 22.80 3.95
CA GLN A 51 -24.55 23.40 3.81
C GLN A 51 -24.66 24.66 2.94
N PRO A 52 -24.02 25.77 3.31
CA PRO A 52 -23.94 26.95 2.45
C PRO A 52 -23.27 26.64 1.12
N GLU A 53 -23.89 27.09 0.03
CA GLU A 53 -23.38 26.90 -1.33
C GLU A 53 -22.64 28.16 -1.82
N ASN A 54 -21.75 27.97 -2.79
CA ASN A 54 -21.05 29.06 -3.51
C ASN A 54 -20.22 29.99 -2.60
N ILE A 55 -19.53 29.44 -1.64
CA ILE A 55 -18.58 30.20 -0.83
C ILE A 55 -17.21 30.00 -1.46
N GLU A 56 -16.65 31.08 -1.95
CA GLU A 56 -15.33 31.11 -2.57
C GLU A 56 -14.42 32.06 -1.82
N ARG A 57 -13.18 31.68 -1.64
CA ARG A 57 -12.10 32.50 -1.11
C ARG A 57 -10.92 32.38 -2.05
N ASP A 58 -10.54 33.52 -2.65
CA ASP A 58 -9.46 33.55 -3.65
C ASP A 58 -8.16 33.00 -3.06
N GLY A 59 -7.59 31.99 -3.74
CA GLY A 59 -6.38 31.29 -3.28
C GLY A 59 -6.59 30.30 -2.12
N TYR A 60 -7.84 29.85 -1.86
CA TYR A 60 -8.12 28.89 -0.79
C TYR A 60 -9.22 27.89 -1.18
N VAL A 61 -9.15 26.66 -0.65
CA VAL A 61 -10.16 25.63 -0.79
C VAL A 61 -10.86 25.38 0.55
N LEU A 62 -12.20 25.41 0.56
CA LEU A 62 -13.00 25.13 1.75
C LEU A 62 -12.92 23.65 2.13
N GLN A 63 -12.36 23.34 3.29
CA GLN A 63 -12.22 21.99 3.81
C GLN A 63 -13.46 21.49 4.57
N GLY A 64 -14.23 22.40 5.12
CA GLY A 64 -15.44 22.05 5.86
C GLY A 64 -15.85 23.12 6.86
N TRP A 65 -16.92 22.80 7.61
CA TRP A 65 -17.46 23.63 8.67
C TRP A 65 -17.31 22.97 10.03
N TYR A 66 -17.04 23.75 11.06
CA TYR A 66 -16.74 23.28 12.41
C TYR A 66 -17.62 24.00 13.43
N SER A 67 -18.06 23.32 14.48
CA SER A 67 -18.91 23.87 15.53
C SER A 67 -18.15 24.62 16.63
N ASP A 68 -16.82 24.69 16.54
CA ASP A 68 -15.98 25.43 17.48
C ASP A 68 -14.93 26.27 16.74
N ALA A 69 -14.56 27.41 17.33
CA ALA A 69 -13.62 28.35 16.75
C ALA A 69 -12.18 27.80 16.63
N ALA A 70 -11.84 26.73 17.35
CA ALA A 70 -10.56 26.04 17.23
C ALA A 70 -10.55 25.01 16.09
N MET A 71 -11.70 24.83 15.40
CA MET A 71 -11.88 23.92 14.26
C MET A 71 -11.46 22.49 14.59
N THR A 72 -11.88 22.01 15.77
CA THR A 72 -11.58 20.66 16.24
C THR A 72 -12.76 19.71 16.09
N THR A 73 -13.99 20.24 15.99
CA THR A 73 -15.24 19.49 15.93
C THR A 73 -15.92 19.74 14.59
N PRO A 74 -15.71 18.88 13.57
CA PRO A 74 -16.34 19.04 12.27
C PRO A 74 -17.87 18.92 12.37
N TRP A 75 -18.59 19.72 11.60
CA TRP A 75 -20.04 19.70 11.47
C TRP A 75 -20.47 18.89 10.26
N ASP A 76 -21.28 17.85 10.51
CA ASP A 76 -21.84 16.99 9.46
C ASP A 76 -23.28 17.41 9.16
N PHE A 77 -23.49 18.13 8.06
CA PHE A 77 -24.82 18.62 7.66
C PHE A 77 -25.86 17.51 7.43
N GLU A 78 -25.39 16.28 7.16
CA GLU A 78 -26.28 15.13 6.97
C GLU A 78 -26.69 14.46 8.29
N LYS A 79 -25.93 14.66 9.38
CA LYS A 79 -26.18 14.00 10.66
C LYS A 79 -26.53 14.94 11.79
N ASP A 80 -25.83 16.08 11.89
CA ASP A 80 -25.93 16.96 13.02
C ASP A 80 -27.21 17.81 12.98
N LYS A 81 -27.67 18.21 14.14
CA LYS A 81 -28.88 19.01 14.31
C LYS A 81 -28.59 20.22 15.17
N VAL A 82 -29.14 21.33 14.78
CA VAL A 82 -29.16 22.56 15.57
C VAL A 82 -30.24 22.45 16.65
N ASP A 83 -29.86 22.57 17.90
CA ASP A 83 -30.74 22.53 19.09
C ASP A 83 -30.52 23.71 20.05
N SER A 84 -29.61 24.59 19.71
CA SER A 84 -29.25 25.86 20.36
C SER A 84 -28.71 26.85 19.32
N ASP A 85 -28.51 28.11 19.70
CA ASP A 85 -27.77 29.06 18.88
C ASP A 85 -26.36 28.50 18.59
N LEU A 86 -25.93 28.56 17.33
CA LEU A 86 -24.71 27.91 16.85
C LEU A 86 -23.93 28.85 15.93
N THR A 87 -22.62 28.89 16.08
CA THR A 87 -21.73 29.46 15.06
C THR A 87 -20.91 28.36 14.42
N LEU A 88 -20.96 28.26 13.10
CA LEU A 88 -20.15 27.37 12.31
C LEU A 88 -18.99 28.15 11.70
N TYR A 89 -17.79 27.62 11.83
CA TYR A 89 -16.55 28.25 11.37
C TYR A 89 -16.02 27.49 10.16
N ALA A 90 -15.73 28.19 9.08
CA ALA A 90 -15.15 27.61 7.87
C ALA A 90 -13.64 27.38 8.08
N LEU A 91 -13.18 26.19 7.73
CA LEU A 91 -11.76 25.85 7.61
C LEU A 91 -11.37 25.95 6.14
N TRP A 92 -10.35 26.76 5.87
CA TRP A 92 -9.77 26.93 4.54
C TRP A 92 -8.34 26.45 4.54
N ASP A 93 -7.98 25.66 3.55
CA ASP A 93 -6.57 25.44 3.19
C ASP A 93 -6.20 26.43 2.08
N ALA A 94 -4.96 26.93 2.12
CA ALA A 94 -4.46 27.72 1.02
C ALA A 94 -4.60 26.86 -0.26
N ASP A 95 -5.32 27.38 -1.23
CA ASP A 95 -5.19 26.92 -2.59
C ASP A 95 -3.78 27.35 -3.00
N THR A 96 -2.84 26.44 -2.88
CA THR A 96 -1.43 26.72 -3.18
C THR A 96 -1.26 27.01 -4.66
N GLY A 97 -2.39 27.01 -5.42
CA GLY A 97 -2.35 27.19 -6.86
C GLY A 97 -1.43 26.14 -7.49
N ASP A 98 -1.15 25.08 -6.74
CA ASP A 98 -0.50 23.95 -7.31
C ASP A 98 -1.37 23.53 -8.49
N GLN A 99 -1.04 24.17 -9.58
CA GLN A 99 -0.92 23.38 -10.77
C GLN A 99 -0.31 22.12 -10.24
N ILE A 100 -1.17 21.15 -9.88
CA ILE A 100 -0.73 19.78 -9.83
C ILE A 100 0.03 19.68 -11.12
N SER A 101 1.33 19.71 -11.03
CA SER A 101 2.14 19.12 -12.06
C SER A 101 1.61 17.70 -12.02
N ASP A 102 0.68 17.40 -12.90
CA ASP A 102 0.08 16.07 -13.04
C ASP A 102 1.16 15.00 -13.33
N GLY A 103 2.41 15.32 -13.01
CA GLY A 103 3.58 14.49 -13.33
C GLY A 103 3.70 14.21 -14.83
N THR A 104 2.69 14.69 -15.57
CA THR A 104 2.57 14.46 -17.01
C THR A 104 3.38 15.46 -17.81
N GLY A 105 4.21 16.30 -17.20
CA GLY A 105 4.92 17.38 -17.89
C GLY A 105 5.11 17.07 -19.37
N ASP A 106 4.29 17.64 -20.21
CA ASP A 106 4.24 17.45 -21.68
C ASP A 106 4.14 15.99 -22.21
N LYS A 107 3.82 15.00 -21.35
CA LYS A 107 3.59 13.62 -21.81
C LYS A 107 2.23 13.54 -22.47
N ASP A 108 2.25 13.39 -23.78
CA ASP A 108 1.05 13.29 -24.62
C ASP A 108 0.42 11.89 -24.48
N PHE A 109 -0.42 11.71 -23.45
CA PHE A 109 -1.22 10.48 -23.30
C PHE A 109 -2.25 10.27 -24.41
N SER A 110 -2.47 11.25 -25.31
CA SER A 110 -3.39 11.08 -26.43
C SER A 110 -2.94 10.01 -27.44
N LYS A 111 -1.69 9.56 -27.34
CA LYS A 111 -1.14 8.44 -28.11
C LYS A 111 -1.45 7.07 -27.50
N LEU A 112 -1.83 7.03 -26.21
CA LEU A 112 -2.24 5.80 -25.57
C LEU A 112 -3.63 5.43 -26.10
N LYS A 113 -3.66 4.52 -27.05
CA LYS A 113 -4.92 4.02 -27.59
C LYS A 113 -5.43 2.90 -26.71
N THR A 114 -6.47 3.19 -25.94
CA THR A 114 -7.27 2.21 -25.22
C THR A 114 -8.53 1.91 -26.02
N PRO A 115 -8.57 0.86 -26.85
CA PRO A 115 -9.75 0.59 -27.66
C PRO A 115 -10.94 0.18 -26.76
N GLY A 116 -11.85 1.12 -26.52
CA GLY A 116 -13.15 0.86 -25.90
C GLY A 116 -13.18 0.71 -24.39
N SER A 117 -12.06 0.86 -23.68
CA SER A 117 -12.01 0.80 -22.22
C SER A 117 -12.37 2.16 -21.59
N GLN A 118 -12.99 2.13 -20.41
CA GLN A 118 -13.13 3.31 -19.57
C GLN A 118 -11.86 3.48 -18.75
N GLU A 119 -11.41 4.72 -18.60
CA GLU A 119 -10.26 5.07 -17.78
C GLU A 119 -10.73 5.78 -16.53
N THR A 120 -10.23 5.36 -15.37
CA THR A 120 -10.48 6.02 -14.10
C THR A 120 -9.16 6.56 -13.56
N ALA A 121 -9.03 7.87 -13.48
CA ALA A 121 -7.86 8.51 -12.90
C ALA A 121 -8.00 8.58 -11.36
N TYR A 122 -6.96 8.16 -10.66
CA TYR A 122 -6.81 8.33 -9.21
C TYR A 122 -5.74 9.37 -8.97
N GLU A 123 -6.15 10.51 -8.49
CA GLU A 123 -5.20 11.52 -8.01
C GLU A 123 -4.72 11.12 -6.61
N TYR A 124 -3.40 11.18 -6.40
CA TYR A 124 -2.75 11.03 -5.09
C TYR A 124 -2.95 9.68 -4.37
N ALA A 125 -2.79 8.61 -5.07
CA ALA A 125 -2.73 7.30 -4.44
C ALA A 125 -1.28 6.95 -4.09
N THR A 126 -0.83 7.24 -2.88
CA THR A 126 0.47 6.77 -2.39
C THR A 126 0.56 5.24 -2.43
N TYR A 127 -0.55 4.58 -2.05
CA TYR A 127 -0.69 3.12 -2.09
C TYR A 127 -1.97 2.76 -2.85
N PHE A 128 -1.86 2.63 -4.16
CA PHE A 128 -2.97 2.47 -5.08
C PHE A 128 -3.86 1.26 -4.75
N LEU A 129 -5.15 1.44 -4.90
CA LEU A 129 -6.17 0.39 -4.95
C LEU A 129 -7.02 0.55 -6.20
N PRO A 130 -7.47 -0.56 -6.83
CA PRO A 130 -8.44 -0.48 -7.90
C PRO A 130 -9.75 0.16 -7.45
N ALA A 131 -10.49 0.77 -8.38
CA ALA A 131 -11.79 1.38 -8.11
C ALA A 131 -12.77 0.38 -7.49
N VAL A 132 -13.62 0.90 -6.61
CA VAL A 132 -14.69 0.11 -6.01
C VAL A 132 -15.67 -0.34 -7.08
N ASP A 133 -15.89 -1.66 -7.18
CA ASP A 133 -16.90 -2.26 -8.04
C ASP A 133 -18.16 -2.59 -7.21
N GLY A 134 -19.19 -1.78 -7.40
CA GLY A 134 -20.43 -1.89 -6.61
C GLY A 134 -20.19 -1.61 -5.12
N ILE A 135 -20.27 -2.66 -4.28
CA ILE A 135 -20.05 -2.57 -2.83
C ILE A 135 -18.73 -3.19 -2.38
N ASN A 136 -17.99 -3.80 -3.30
CA ASN A 136 -16.77 -4.53 -3.01
C ASN A 136 -15.54 -3.67 -3.34
N GLN A 137 -14.57 -3.65 -2.44
CA GLN A 137 -13.25 -3.07 -2.69
C GLN A 137 -12.37 -4.14 -3.32
N PRO A 138 -11.96 -4.00 -4.59
CA PRO A 138 -10.95 -4.87 -5.18
C PRO A 138 -9.55 -4.54 -4.66
N TYR A 139 -8.62 -5.48 -4.84
CA TYR A 139 -7.24 -5.38 -4.40
C TYR A 139 -6.27 -5.77 -5.51
N VAL A 140 -5.06 -5.27 -5.41
CA VAL A 140 -3.95 -5.61 -6.30
C VAL A 140 -3.28 -6.89 -5.81
N GLY A 141 -3.22 -7.91 -6.65
CA GLY A 141 -2.39 -9.10 -6.47
C GLY A 141 -1.29 -9.14 -7.53
N ASP A 142 -0.14 -9.62 -7.17
CA ASP A 142 1.00 -10.01 -7.99
C ASP A 142 1.28 -9.03 -9.16
N PRO A 143 1.75 -7.82 -8.89
CA PRO A 143 2.01 -6.83 -9.93
C PRO A 143 3.13 -7.26 -10.86
N MET A 144 2.95 -6.97 -12.13
CA MET A 144 3.85 -7.26 -13.24
C MET A 144 4.22 -5.95 -13.92
N PRO A 145 5.18 -5.18 -13.39
CA PRO A 145 5.53 -3.89 -13.91
C PRO A 145 6.30 -3.99 -15.24
N TYR A 146 6.02 -3.05 -16.14
CA TYR A 146 6.75 -2.82 -17.38
C TYR A 146 6.91 -1.32 -17.61
N TYR A 147 8.05 -0.87 -18.09
CA TYR A 147 8.32 0.54 -18.35
C TYR A 147 8.67 0.77 -19.83
N GLU A 148 8.03 1.76 -20.43
CA GLU A 148 8.35 2.24 -21.76
C GLU A 148 7.96 3.72 -21.90
N ASP A 149 8.82 4.50 -22.55
CA ASP A 149 8.57 5.89 -22.94
C ASP A 149 8.06 6.81 -21.81
N GLY A 150 8.56 6.61 -20.60
CA GLY A 150 8.23 7.43 -19.44
C GLY A 150 6.97 6.99 -18.70
N VAL A 151 6.37 5.88 -19.08
CA VAL A 151 5.17 5.34 -18.45
C VAL A 151 5.48 3.97 -17.82
N TYR A 152 5.07 3.78 -16.59
CA TYR A 152 5.05 2.49 -15.93
C TYR A 152 3.67 1.86 -16.14
N TYR A 153 3.66 0.70 -16.76
CA TYR A 153 2.50 -0.16 -16.97
C TYR A 153 2.50 -1.19 -15.86
N ILE A 154 1.56 -1.09 -14.92
CA ILE A 154 1.46 -2.01 -13.79
C ILE A 154 0.30 -2.97 -14.07
N TYR A 155 0.64 -4.11 -14.64
CA TYR A 155 -0.32 -5.21 -14.77
C TYR A 155 -0.48 -5.90 -13.43
N TYR A 156 -1.68 -6.35 -13.11
CA TYR A 156 -1.94 -7.01 -11.82
C TYR A 156 -3.12 -7.97 -11.91
N LEU A 157 -3.10 -8.96 -11.01
CA LEU A 157 -4.24 -9.85 -10.80
C LEU A 157 -5.23 -9.13 -9.88
N LYS A 158 -6.45 -8.92 -10.34
CA LYS A 158 -7.47 -8.21 -9.55
C LYS A 158 -8.16 -9.20 -8.61
N ASP A 159 -8.09 -8.96 -7.30
CA ASP A 159 -8.80 -9.71 -6.26
C ASP A 159 -10.01 -8.91 -5.77
N GLY A 160 -11.14 -9.57 -5.65
CA GLY A 160 -12.39 -8.96 -5.19
C GLY A 160 -13.49 -8.94 -6.25
N GLY A 161 -14.68 -9.37 -5.86
CA GLY A 161 -15.83 -9.62 -6.73
C GLY A 161 -15.88 -11.06 -7.25
N ASP A 162 -17.06 -11.50 -7.60
CA ASP A 162 -17.42 -12.91 -7.79
C ASP A 162 -17.00 -13.49 -9.15
N SER A 163 -16.26 -12.76 -9.96
CA SER A 163 -16.09 -13.14 -11.37
C SER A 163 -14.66 -13.19 -11.85
N TYR A 164 -13.73 -12.79 -11.02
CA TYR A 164 -12.37 -12.55 -11.48
C TYR A 164 -11.49 -13.77 -11.25
N ASN A 165 -11.53 -14.76 -12.03
CA ASN A 165 -10.56 -15.85 -12.00
C ASN A 165 -9.11 -15.34 -12.23
N HIS A 166 -8.76 -14.25 -11.52
CA HIS A 166 -7.54 -13.50 -11.63
C HIS A 166 -7.21 -13.05 -13.06
N SER A 167 -8.20 -12.53 -13.80
CA SER A 167 -7.90 -11.81 -15.05
C SER A 167 -6.89 -10.70 -14.79
N ILE A 168 -6.05 -10.39 -15.79
CA ILE A 168 -5.02 -9.34 -15.66
C ILE A 168 -5.63 -8.00 -16.01
N TYR A 169 -5.49 -7.04 -15.11
CA TYR A 169 -5.86 -5.64 -15.25
C TYR A 169 -4.62 -4.77 -15.37
N LEU A 170 -4.81 -3.50 -15.69
CA LEU A 170 -3.74 -2.53 -15.90
C LEU A 170 -4.04 -1.23 -15.16
N ALA A 171 -3.04 -0.73 -14.45
CA ALA A 171 -2.95 0.67 -14.06
C ALA A 171 -1.66 1.27 -14.62
N THR A 172 -1.72 2.50 -15.13
CA THR A 172 -0.55 3.23 -15.61
C THR A 172 -0.21 4.37 -14.67
N THR A 173 1.07 4.71 -14.59
CA THR A 173 1.56 5.85 -13.82
C THR A 173 2.86 6.37 -14.40
N THR A 174 3.21 7.62 -14.12
CA THR A 174 4.51 8.21 -14.50
C THR A 174 5.36 8.56 -13.29
N ASP A 175 4.78 8.49 -12.08
CA ASP A 175 5.36 9.03 -10.84
C ASP A 175 5.10 8.15 -9.61
N PHE A 176 4.30 7.09 -9.73
CA PHE A 176 3.82 6.26 -8.63
C PHE A 176 2.94 7.00 -7.60
N VAL A 177 2.36 8.11 -8.00
CA VAL A 177 1.43 8.91 -7.19
C VAL A 177 0.08 9.04 -7.87
N THR A 178 0.09 9.33 -9.16
CA THR A 178 -1.11 9.43 -9.98
C THR A 178 -1.24 8.17 -10.82
N TYR A 179 -2.37 7.51 -10.72
CA TYR A 179 -2.64 6.28 -11.45
C TYR A 179 -3.87 6.43 -12.34
N THR A 180 -3.78 5.88 -13.55
CA THR A 180 -4.92 5.68 -14.43
C THR A 180 -5.21 4.19 -14.52
N GLU A 181 -6.36 3.75 -14.03
CA GLU A 181 -6.83 2.36 -14.11
C GLU A 181 -7.60 2.13 -15.40
N ILE A 182 -7.41 0.96 -16.02
CA ILE A 182 -8.21 0.48 -17.12
C ILE A 182 -9.30 -0.45 -16.53
N ASP A 183 -10.56 -0.07 -16.72
CA ASP A 183 -11.69 -0.73 -16.06
C ASP A 183 -11.91 -2.18 -16.50
N GLU A 184 -11.56 -2.51 -17.75
CA GLU A 184 -11.68 -3.86 -18.29
C GLU A 184 -10.35 -4.62 -18.21
N PRO A 185 -10.38 -5.97 -18.08
CA PRO A 185 -9.15 -6.74 -18.09
C PRO A 185 -8.42 -6.64 -19.44
N VAL A 186 -7.12 -6.45 -19.38
CA VAL A 186 -6.26 -6.47 -20.57
C VAL A 186 -6.03 -7.90 -21.09
N LEU A 187 -6.24 -8.89 -20.21
CA LEU A 187 -6.26 -10.31 -20.54
C LEU A 187 -7.27 -11.05 -19.65
N GLU A 188 -8.32 -11.62 -20.25
CA GLU A 188 -9.33 -12.37 -19.52
C GLU A 188 -8.92 -13.82 -19.24
N ALA A 189 -9.23 -14.31 -18.05
CA ALA A 189 -9.18 -15.74 -17.75
C ALA A 189 -10.24 -16.51 -18.56
N SER A 190 -9.95 -17.76 -18.92
CA SER A 190 -10.90 -18.60 -19.65
C SER A 190 -12.06 -19.04 -18.76
N ARG A 191 -13.31 -18.78 -19.19
CA ARG A 191 -14.51 -19.04 -18.36
C ARG A 191 -14.89 -20.51 -18.20
N SER A 192 -14.44 -21.41 -19.05
CA SER A 192 -14.88 -22.79 -19.04
C SER A 192 -13.77 -23.78 -19.33
N GLY A 193 -13.11 -24.27 -18.30
CA GLY A 193 -12.26 -25.46 -18.40
C GLY A 193 -10.97 -25.31 -19.21
N GLY A 194 -10.63 -24.11 -19.68
CA GLY A 194 -9.35 -23.82 -20.30
C GLY A 194 -8.19 -23.97 -19.32
N GLN A 195 -6.96 -24.10 -19.83
CA GLN A 195 -5.76 -24.21 -19.00
C GLN A 195 -5.61 -23.02 -18.04
N ASP A 196 -6.00 -21.82 -18.49
CA ASP A 196 -5.99 -20.58 -17.74
C ASP A 196 -7.38 -20.19 -17.23
N SER A 197 -8.11 -21.15 -16.68
CA SER A 197 -9.35 -20.86 -15.94
C SER A 197 -9.09 -19.97 -14.70
N TRP A 198 -7.84 -19.94 -14.26
CA TRP A 198 -7.23 -18.96 -13.36
C TRP A 198 -5.92 -18.49 -13.98
N ILE A 199 -5.67 -17.19 -13.95
CA ILE A 199 -4.40 -16.63 -14.38
C ILE A 199 -3.53 -16.39 -13.14
N GLY A 200 -2.28 -16.80 -13.20
CA GLY A 200 -1.23 -16.44 -12.25
C GLY A 200 -0.27 -15.41 -12.84
N THR A 201 0.71 -15.04 -12.06
CA THR A 201 1.70 -14.01 -12.38
C THR A 201 2.45 -14.27 -13.69
N GLY A 202 2.95 -13.19 -14.26
CA GLY A 202 3.69 -13.19 -15.50
C GLY A 202 4.63 -12.00 -15.65
N SER A 203 4.98 -11.69 -16.89
CA SER A 203 5.75 -10.50 -17.25
C SER A 203 5.53 -10.09 -18.70
N VAL A 204 5.70 -8.81 -19.00
CA VAL A 204 5.67 -8.28 -20.35
C VAL A 204 7.10 -8.13 -20.88
N VAL A 205 7.30 -8.50 -22.14
CA VAL A 205 8.56 -8.27 -22.87
C VAL A 205 8.26 -7.78 -24.28
N LYS A 206 9.02 -6.79 -24.76
CA LYS A 206 8.94 -6.31 -26.13
C LYS A 206 9.96 -7.04 -27.02
N VAL A 207 9.51 -7.55 -28.14
CA VAL A 207 10.35 -8.18 -29.18
C VAL A 207 9.98 -7.56 -30.52
N ASP A 208 10.91 -6.87 -31.13
CA ASP A 208 10.66 -6.02 -32.30
C ASP A 208 9.48 -5.03 -32.00
N ASP A 209 8.40 -5.08 -32.76
CA ASP A 209 7.22 -4.20 -32.56
C ASP A 209 6.06 -4.90 -31.81
N THR A 210 6.30 -6.07 -31.22
CA THR A 210 5.27 -6.87 -30.55
C THR A 210 5.58 -6.97 -29.06
N TYR A 211 4.55 -6.77 -28.23
CA TYR A 211 4.62 -7.04 -26.80
C TYR A 211 4.07 -8.43 -26.52
N TYR A 212 4.83 -9.21 -25.77
CA TYR A 212 4.41 -10.53 -25.31
C TYR A 212 4.20 -10.48 -23.80
N LEU A 213 3.04 -10.89 -23.35
CA LEU A 213 2.71 -11.14 -21.94
C LEU A 213 2.79 -12.65 -21.71
N PHE A 214 3.87 -13.12 -21.09
CA PHE A 214 3.98 -14.48 -20.61
C PHE A 214 3.35 -14.56 -19.23
N TYR A 215 2.51 -15.57 -18.99
CA TYR A 215 1.76 -15.71 -17.75
C TYR A 215 1.55 -17.16 -17.36
N THR A 216 1.16 -17.38 -16.11
CA THR A 216 0.81 -18.71 -15.63
C THR A 216 -0.66 -19.00 -15.92
N GLY A 217 -0.93 -20.02 -16.70
CA GLY A 217 -2.27 -20.59 -16.83
C GLY A 217 -2.47 -21.70 -15.80
N HIS A 218 -3.41 -21.52 -14.88
CA HIS A 218 -3.72 -22.46 -13.81
C HIS A 218 -5.10 -23.10 -13.99
N ASN A 219 -5.16 -24.43 -13.85
CA ASN A 219 -6.40 -25.17 -13.77
C ASN A 219 -6.25 -26.38 -12.86
N SER A 220 -6.97 -26.40 -11.75
CA SER A 220 -6.93 -27.45 -10.73
C SER A 220 -7.85 -28.63 -11.00
N ALA A 221 -8.55 -28.68 -12.15
CA ALA A 221 -9.44 -29.77 -12.48
C ALA A 221 -8.68 -31.10 -12.55
N SER A 222 -9.32 -32.19 -12.11
CA SER A 222 -8.68 -33.49 -11.94
C SER A 222 -8.26 -34.16 -13.26
N ASN A 223 -8.80 -33.71 -14.38
CA ASN A 223 -8.45 -34.19 -15.73
C ASN A 223 -7.26 -33.47 -16.36
N MET A 224 -6.71 -32.43 -15.68
CA MET A 224 -5.54 -31.75 -16.19
C MET A 224 -4.27 -32.56 -15.90
N GLU A 225 -3.43 -32.70 -16.91
CA GLU A 225 -2.12 -33.37 -16.76
C GLU A 225 -1.19 -32.53 -15.89
N PHE A 226 -1.14 -31.21 -16.16
CA PHE A 226 -0.43 -30.23 -15.37
C PHE A 226 -1.40 -29.14 -14.92
N LYS A 227 -1.37 -28.79 -13.66
CA LYS A 227 -2.21 -27.70 -13.13
C LYS A 227 -1.72 -26.33 -13.56
N GLU A 228 -0.42 -26.19 -13.73
CA GLU A 228 0.23 -24.94 -14.15
C GLU A 228 1.03 -25.16 -15.42
N LYS A 229 0.90 -24.23 -16.34
CA LYS A 229 1.67 -24.11 -17.58
C LYS A 229 2.00 -22.66 -17.84
N ILE A 230 3.12 -22.40 -18.49
CA ILE A 230 3.38 -21.06 -18.99
C ILE A 230 2.66 -20.89 -20.32
N MET A 231 1.90 -19.82 -20.42
CA MET A 231 1.14 -19.40 -21.59
C MET A 231 1.61 -18.02 -22.05
N VAL A 232 1.18 -17.60 -23.24
CA VAL A 232 1.55 -16.30 -23.79
C VAL A 232 0.38 -15.64 -24.51
N ALA A 233 0.30 -14.33 -24.38
CA ALA A 233 -0.55 -13.45 -25.16
C ALA A 233 0.30 -12.36 -25.80
N LYS A 234 -0.17 -11.77 -26.88
CA LYS A 234 0.52 -10.73 -27.65
C LYS A 234 -0.31 -9.46 -27.77
N SER A 235 0.36 -8.33 -27.90
CA SER A 235 -0.24 -7.01 -28.06
C SER A 235 0.62 -6.14 -28.98
N ASP A 236 0.00 -5.15 -29.62
CA ASP A 236 0.66 -4.06 -30.34
C ASP A 236 0.57 -2.72 -29.59
N ASN A 237 -0.11 -2.67 -28.43
CA ASN A 237 -0.46 -1.41 -27.77
C ASN A 237 -0.37 -1.43 -26.23
N LEU A 238 0.00 -2.55 -25.58
CA LEU A 238 0.08 -2.72 -24.11
C LEU A 238 -1.24 -2.68 -23.34
N TYR A 239 -2.36 -2.35 -23.99
CA TYR A 239 -3.67 -2.18 -23.33
C TYR A 239 -4.63 -3.35 -23.54
N SER A 240 -4.35 -4.23 -24.49
CA SER A 240 -5.18 -5.40 -24.77
C SER A 240 -4.30 -6.50 -25.35
N PHE A 241 -4.40 -7.69 -24.81
CA PHE A 241 -3.59 -8.85 -25.21
C PHE A 241 -4.47 -9.95 -25.77
N GLU A 242 -4.04 -10.53 -26.89
CA GLU A 242 -4.68 -11.67 -27.54
C GLU A 242 -3.89 -12.96 -27.24
N LYS A 243 -4.56 -13.97 -26.72
CA LYS A 243 -3.94 -15.27 -26.41
C LYS A 243 -3.38 -15.93 -27.68
N VAL A 244 -2.17 -16.48 -27.58
CA VAL A 244 -1.59 -17.29 -28.65
C VAL A 244 -2.09 -18.73 -28.49
N GLU A 245 -3.11 -19.06 -29.26
CA GLU A 245 -3.80 -20.34 -29.15
C GLU A 245 -2.85 -21.54 -29.36
N GLY A 246 -2.95 -22.54 -28.46
CA GLY A 246 -2.17 -23.77 -28.55
C GLY A 246 -0.70 -23.65 -28.14
N TRP A 247 -0.22 -22.46 -27.79
CA TRP A 247 1.13 -22.28 -27.29
C TRP A 247 1.21 -22.40 -25.78
N TYR A 248 2.11 -23.22 -25.28
CA TYR A 248 2.41 -23.35 -23.84
C TYR A 248 3.74 -24.06 -23.60
N ILE A 249 4.33 -23.83 -22.42
CA ILE A 249 5.44 -24.62 -21.88
C ILE A 249 4.93 -25.47 -20.73
N ASN A 250 5.20 -26.76 -20.79
CA ASN A 250 4.95 -27.70 -19.69
C ASN A 250 6.14 -27.75 -18.72
N PRO A 251 5.92 -28.15 -17.45
CA PRO A 251 7.02 -28.49 -16.56
C PRO A 251 7.96 -29.53 -17.20
N PRO A 252 9.29 -29.38 -17.08
CA PRO A 252 10.23 -30.34 -17.63
C PRO A 252 10.16 -31.66 -16.85
N ALA A 253 10.65 -32.76 -17.50
CA ALA A 253 10.49 -34.13 -16.98
C ALA A 253 11.10 -34.34 -15.58
N GLU A 254 12.13 -33.60 -15.22
CA GLU A 254 12.75 -33.62 -13.90
C GLU A 254 11.95 -32.92 -12.80
N ILE A 255 11.04 -32.03 -13.17
CA ILE A 255 10.12 -31.38 -12.23
C ILE A 255 8.88 -32.27 -12.07
N ARG A 256 8.89 -33.11 -11.06
CA ARG A 256 7.86 -34.11 -10.85
C ARG A 256 6.54 -33.61 -10.31
N GLN A 257 6.56 -32.41 -9.69
CA GLN A 257 5.35 -31.82 -9.15
C GLN A 257 4.54 -31.18 -10.27
N LYS A 258 3.24 -31.46 -10.29
CA LYS A 258 2.30 -30.96 -11.30
C LYS A 258 1.81 -29.54 -11.03
N ASN A 259 2.13 -29.04 -9.86
CA ASN A 259 1.93 -27.67 -9.39
C ASN A 259 3.30 -27.04 -9.18
N ASP A 260 3.33 -25.75 -8.90
CA ASP A 260 4.55 -25.03 -8.61
C ASP A 260 5.50 -24.92 -9.82
N PHE A 261 4.91 -24.61 -10.99
CA PHE A 261 5.63 -24.26 -12.21
C PHE A 261 4.99 -23.01 -12.79
N ARG A 262 5.43 -21.82 -12.33
CA ARG A 262 4.74 -20.56 -12.55
C ARG A 262 5.64 -19.34 -12.58
N ASP A 263 5.04 -18.17 -12.71
CA ASP A 263 5.62 -16.82 -12.59
C ASP A 263 6.75 -16.57 -13.60
N PRO A 264 6.49 -16.67 -14.91
CA PRO A 264 7.52 -16.44 -15.91
C PRO A 264 7.97 -14.97 -15.89
N GLN A 265 9.27 -14.76 -15.78
CA GLN A 265 9.90 -13.46 -15.96
C GLN A 265 10.78 -13.47 -17.20
N CYS A 266 10.49 -12.60 -18.16
CA CYS A 266 11.08 -12.60 -19.47
C CYS A 266 11.96 -11.40 -19.73
N TYR A 267 13.00 -11.63 -20.50
CA TYR A 267 13.92 -10.62 -21.00
C TYR A 267 14.26 -10.92 -22.46
N TYR A 268 14.18 -9.93 -23.33
CA TYR A 268 14.67 -10.06 -24.69
C TYR A 268 16.15 -9.68 -24.75
N ASN A 269 16.98 -10.61 -25.19
CA ASN A 269 18.40 -10.38 -25.35
C ASN A 269 18.70 -9.97 -26.82
N PRO A 270 18.98 -8.68 -27.08
CA PRO A 270 19.22 -8.20 -28.45
C PRO A 270 20.50 -8.72 -29.08
N GLU A 271 21.47 -9.19 -28.26
CA GLU A 271 22.73 -9.74 -28.77
C GLU A 271 22.54 -11.13 -29.36
N THR A 272 21.67 -11.93 -28.75
CA THR A 272 21.39 -13.31 -29.21
C THR A 272 20.14 -13.38 -30.07
N GLY A 273 19.24 -12.40 -30.00
CA GLY A 273 17.92 -12.40 -30.62
C GLY A 273 16.95 -13.39 -29.99
N LEU A 274 17.19 -13.78 -28.73
CA LEU A 274 16.39 -14.78 -28.01
C LEU A 274 15.64 -14.12 -26.85
N ILE A 275 14.51 -14.74 -26.49
CA ILE A 275 13.80 -14.44 -25.25
C ILE A 275 14.36 -15.37 -24.17
N GLU A 276 14.88 -14.81 -23.10
CA GLU A 276 15.35 -15.53 -21.93
C GLU A 276 14.27 -15.44 -20.84
N MET A 277 13.91 -16.57 -20.24
CA MET A 277 12.81 -16.65 -19.27
C MET A 277 13.28 -17.38 -18.02
N THR A 278 12.95 -16.83 -16.85
CA THR A 278 13.04 -17.54 -15.58
C THR A 278 11.66 -17.97 -15.12
N ILE A 279 11.57 -19.13 -14.49
CA ILE A 279 10.33 -19.71 -14.00
C ILE A 279 10.59 -20.26 -12.60
N THR A 280 9.67 -20.03 -11.66
CA THR A 280 9.75 -20.67 -10.36
C THR A 280 9.17 -22.09 -10.42
N ALA A 281 9.80 -23.01 -9.70
CA ALA A 281 9.39 -24.40 -9.67
C ALA A 281 9.72 -25.07 -8.34
N SER A 282 9.10 -26.22 -8.10
CA SER A 282 9.43 -27.11 -6.98
C SER A 282 9.93 -28.45 -7.49
N GLN A 283 11.03 -28.92 -6.96
CA GLN A 283 11.54 -30.27 -7.21
C GLN A 283 11.75 -31.01 -5.90
N ASP A 284 11.00 -32.08 -5.70
CA ASP A 284 11.06 -32.90 -4.48
C ASP A 284 10.91 -32.08 -3.17
N GLY A 285 10.03 -31.05 -3.21
CA GLY A 285 9.78 -30.14 -2.08
C GLY A 285 10.84 -29.04 -1.87
N THR A 286 11.79 -28.92 -2.80
CA THR A 286 12.82 -27.87 -2.76
C THR A 286 12.54 -26.84 -3.85
N ALA A 287 12.48 -25.57 -3.47
CA ALA A 287 12.25 -24.47 -4.39
C ALA A 287 13.43 -24.26 -5.34
N ARG A 288 13.11 -24.00 -6.60
CA ARG A 288 14.07 -23.77 -7.68
C ARG A 288 13.63 -22.63 -8.58
N ILE A 289 14.61 -21.96 -9.18
CA ILE A 289 14.39 -21.06 -10.31
C ILE A 289 15.03 -21.71 -11.53
N LEU A 290 14.20 -21.93 -12.55
CA LEU A 290 14.57 -22.53 -13.82
C LEU A 290 14.87 -21.45 -14.85
N LYS A 291 15.70 -21.78 -15.85
CA LYS A 291 15.92 -20.95 -17.02
C LYS A 291 15.41 -21.66 -18.28
N TYR A 292 14.75 -20.90 -19.13
CA TYR A 292 14.39 -21.25 -20.49
C TYR A 292 14.90 -20.19 -21.49
N THR A 293 15.12 -20.65 -22.71
CA THR A 293 15.44 -19.80 -23.84
C THR A 293 14.45 -20.08 -24.96
N LEU A 294 13.89 -19.04 -25.59
CA LEU A 294 12.91 -19.14 -26.65
C LEU A 294 13.38 -18.36 -27.88
N THR A 295 13.03 -18.87 -29.06
CA THR A 295 13.15 -18.10 -30.30
C THR A 295 12.12 -16.95 -30.31
N LYS A 296 12.45 -15.84 -30.97
CA LYS A 296 11.60 -14.63 -30.96
C LYS A 296 10.23 -14.84 -31.63
N ASP A 297 10.12 -15.83 -32.53
CA ASP A 297 8.88 -16.24 -33.18
C ASP A 297 8.09 -17.28 -32.36
N LEU A 298 8.58 -17.63 -31.18
CA LEU A 298 8.01 -18.62 -30.25
C LEU A 298 7.94 -20.04 -30.81
N ALA A 299 8.61 -20.34 -31.92
CA ALA A 299 8.59 -21.65 -32.56
C ALA A 299 9.32 -22.74 -31.73
N GLU A 300 10.36 -22.34 -31.02
CA GLU A 300 11.18 -23.25 -30.21
C GLU A 300 11.37 -22.71 -28.80
N SER A 301 11.30 -23.58 -27.81
CA SER A 301 11.65 -23.34 -26.42
C SER A 301 12.61 -24.40 -25.91
N HIS A 302 13.66 -23.97 -25.22
CA HIS A 302 14.69 -24.85 -24.67
C HIS A 302 14.79 -24.65 -23.15
N TYR A 303 14.76 -25.76 -22.41
CA TYR A 303 15.06 -25.76 -20.98
C TYR A 303 16.56 -25.80 -20.74
N ASP A 304 17.11 -24.74 -20.16
CA ASP A 304 18.55 -24.57 -19.93
C ASP A 304 19.03 -25.13 -18.57
N GLY A 305 18.10 -25.41 -17.67
CA GLY A 305 18.40 -25.95 -16.33
C GLY A 305 18.03 -25.06 -15.17
N VAL A 306 18.53 -25.40 -13.99
CA VAL A 306 18.33 -24.68 -12.74
C VAL A 306 19.37 -23.60 -12.57
N ILE A 307 18.97 -22.35 -12.33
CA ILE A 307 19.90 -21.23 -12.09
C ILE A 307 20.01 -20.88 -10.61
N PHE A 308 18.99 -21.21 -9.80
CA PHE A 308 18.99 -20.96 -8.37
C PHE A 308 18.25 -22.05 -7.63
N THR A 309 18.83 -22.48 -6.50
CA THR A 309 18.22 -23.42 -5.58
C THR A 309 18.15 -22.77 -4.21
N ASN A 310 16.99 -22.80 -3.58
CA ASN A 310 16.84 -22.27 -2.24
C ASN A 310 17.77 -22.99 -1.24
N SER A 311 18.56 -22.21 -0.52
CA SER A 311 19.46 -22.70 0.55
C SER A 311 19.03 -22.18 1.93
N VAL A 312 18.03 -21.32 2.00
CA VAL A 312 17.56 -20.65 3.22
C VAL A 312 16.12 -21.09 3.49
N GLY A 313 15.83 -21.56 4.72
CA GLY A 313 14.51 -22.03 5.10
C GLY A 313 14.07 -23.31 4.37
N LYS A 314 12.82 -23.71 4.58
CA LYS A 314 12.18 -24.88 3.96
C LYS A 314 11.12 -24.44 2.95
N PHE A 315 11.53 -23.69 1.96
CA PHE A 315 10.63 -23.20 0.93
C PHE A 315 10.49 -24.24 -0.18
N TRP A 316 9.25 -24.46 -0.63
CA TRP A 316 8.98 -25.33 -1.78
C TRP A 316 8.80 -24.58 -3.08
N ASN A 317 8.60 -23.23 -3.00
CA ASN A 317 8.55 -22.35 -4.17
C ASN A 317 9.18 -20.99 -3.83
N LEU A 318 9.62 -20.25 -4.86
CA LEU A 318 10.17 -18.90 -4.80
C LEU A 318 9.36 -18.04 -5.78
N GLU A 319 8.22 -17.52 -5.30
CA GLU A 319 7.21 -16.89 -6.14
C GLU A 319 7.66 -15.54 -6.70
N CYS A 320 7.09 -15.16 -7.83
CA CYS A 320 7.31 -13.86 -8.48
C CYS A 320 8.81 -13.52 -8.68
N THR A 321 9.58 -14.54 -9.12
CA THR A 321 11.02 -14.36 -9.34
C THR A 321 11.32 -13.30 -10.39
N ASP A 322 12.38 -12.54 -10.18
CA ASP A 322 12.88 -11.55 -11.12
C ASP A 322 14.40 -11.52 -11.15
N THR A 323 15.01 -11.10 -12.27
CA THR A 323 16.45 -10.95 -12.40
C THR A 323 16.79 -9.62 -13.08
N PHE A 324 17.57 -8.79 -12.40
CA PHE A 324 17.95 -7.46 -12.90
C PHE A 324 19.40 -7.12 -12.54
N LYS A 325 19.90 -6.03 -13.11
CA LYS A 325 21.28 -5.57 -12.89
C LYS A 325 21.28 -4.17 -12.28
N MET A 326 22.06 -3.98 -11.24
CA MET A 326 22.40 -2.65 -10.74
C MET A 326 23.92 -2.51 -10.67
N GLY A 327 24.46 -1.45 -11.25
CA GLY A 327 25.90 -1.30 -11.40
C GLY A 327 26.52 -2.48 -12.16
N ASN A 328 27.42 -3.20 -11.53
CA ASN A 328 28.06 -4.39 -12.11
C ASN A 328 27.57 -5.71 -11.52
N ILE A 329 26.55 -5.67 -10.65
CA ILE A 329 26.04 -6.83 -9.91
C ILE A 329 24.67 -7.23 -10.47
N TRP A 330 24.47 -8.52 -10.70
CA TRP A 330 23.19 -9.12 -10.99
C TRP A 330 22.50 -9.58 -9.73
N TYR A 331 21.19 -9.42 -9.70
CA TYR A 331 20.35 -9.83 -8.60
C TYR A 331 19.26 -10.77 -9.08
N VAL A 332 18.92 -11.73 -8.24
CA VAL A 332 17.66 -12.46 -8.32
C VAL A 332 16.83 -12.11 -7.08
N THR A 333 15.57 -11.75 -7.28
CA THR A 333 14.60 -11.51 -6.20
C THR A 333 13.48 -12.53 -6.27
N TYR A 334 12.85 -12.80 -5.14
CA TYR A 334 11.71 -13.70 -5.03
C TYR A 334 10.97 -13.51 -3.71
N SER A 335 9.67 -13.85 -3.72
CA SER A 335 8.84 -13.94 -2.51
C SER A 335 8.79 -15.39 -2.04
N ALA A 336 9.07 -15.63 -0.75
CA ALA A 336 9.12 -16.97 -0.18
C ALA A 336 7.82 -17.31 0.58
N GLN A 337 7.60 -18.60 0.88
CA GLN A 337 6.39 -19.05 1.57
C GLN A 337 6.31 -18.70 3.06
N ASP A 338 7.30 -18.00 3.59
CA ASP A 338 7.21 -17.32 4.89
C ASP A 338 6.67 -15.88 4.76
N ASP A 339 6.19 -15.54 3.55
CA ASP A 339 5.64 -14.24 3.17
C ASP A 339 6.67 -13.10 3.08
N THR A 340 7.96 -13.41 3.00
CA THR A 340 9.03 -12.41 2.96
C THR A 340 9.66 -12.27 1.58
N LEU A 341 10.21 -11.08 1.31
CA LEU A 341 10.93 -10.77 0.07
C LEU A 341 12.43 -10.98 0.28
N TRP A 342 13.06 -11.70 -0.65
CA TRP A 342 14.48 -12.07 -0.63
C TRP A 342 15.20 -11.65 -1.91
N TYR A 343 16.53 -11.57 -1.83
CA TYR A 343 17.40 -11.42 -2.99
C TYR A 343 18.72 -12.19 -2.79
N ALA A 344 19.33 -12.54 -3.90
CA ALA A 344 20.73 -13.00 -3.92
C ALA A 344 21.46 -12.31 -5.08
N SER A 345 22.78 -12.18 -4.97
CA SER A 345 23.61 -11.47 -5.94
C SER A 345 24.59 -12.39 -6.66
N SER A 346 25.01 -12.00 -7.87
CA SER A 346 25.94 -12.70 -8.73
C SER A 346 26.67 -11.75 -9.67
N ASP A 347 27.82 -12.19 -10.20
CA ASP A 347 28.52 -11.49 -11.29
C ASP A 347 27.88 -11.79 -12.66
N SER A 348 26.94 -12.72 -12.73
CA SER A 348 26.24 -13.15 -13.96
C SER A 348 24.75 -13.21 -13.74
N ARG A 349 23.94 -12.87 -14.78
CA ARG A 349 22.46 -12.89 -14.72
C ARG A 349 21.90 -14.23 -14.25
N TYR A 350 22.53 -15.32 -14.63
CA TYR A 350 22.01 -16.67 -14.35
C TYR A 350 22.87 -17.43 -13.32
N GLY A 351 23.59 -16.68 -12.50
CA GLY A 351 24.36 -17.23 -11.39
C GLY A 351 25.79 -17.68 -11.79
N PRO A 352 26.48 -18.38 -10.89
CA PRO A 352 25.99 -18.83 -9.59
C PRO A 352 25.73 -17.65 -8.64
N TYR A 353 24.62 -17.71 -7.94
CA TYR A 353 24.25 -16.71 -6.94
C TYR A 353 24.83 -17.04 -5.57
N GLY A 354 25.17 -15.99 -4.82
CA GLY A 354 25.61 -16.07 -3.44
C GLY A 354 24.48 -16.40 -2.46
N GLU A 355 24.76 -16.19 -1.18
CA GLU A 355 23.79 -16.40 -0.11
C GLU A 355 22.63 -15.41 -0.24
N ALA A 356 21.41 -15.91 -0.06
CA ALA A 356 20.21 -15.08 -0.10
C ALA A 356 20.06 -14.25 1.18
N LYS A 357 19.63 -13.00 1.01
CA LYS A 357 19.36 -12.04 2.07
C LYS A 357 17.91 -11.60 2.01
N ARG A 358 17.30 -11.38 3.18
CA ARG A 358 15.96 -10.84 3.26
C ARG A 358 15.98 -9.36 2.90
N LEU A 359 15.15 -8.94 1.92
CA LEU A 359 15.05 -7.55 1.50
C LEU A 359 13.99 -6.80 2.30
N GLU A 360 12.86 -7.46 2.61
CA GLU A 360 11.71 -6.85 3.29
C GLU A 360 10.97 -7.89 4.15
N GLY A 361 10.05 -7.42 5.03
CA GLY A 361 9.26 -8.25 5.93
C GLY A 361 8.04 -8.87 5.27
N LYS A 362 7.13 -9.46 6.10
CA LYS A 362 6.01 -10.29 5.61
C LYS A 362 4.89 -9.53 4.92
N LEU A 363 4.84 -8.21 5.05
CA LEU A 363 3.69 -7.45 4.56
C LEU A 363 3.92 -6.81 3.19
N PHE A 364 5.09 -6.95 2.60
CA PHE A 364 5.39 -6.54 1.23
C PHE A 364 5.69 -7.77 0.40
N TYR A 365 4.79 -8.14 -0.51
CA TYR A 365 4.81 -9.43 -1.15
C TYR A 365 4.67 -9.36 -2.67
N ALA A 366 5.06 -10.44 -3.35
CA ALA A 366 5.01 -10.62 -4.81
C ALA A 366 5.67 -9.49 -5.59
N ALA A 367 6.73 -8.91 -5.02
CA ALA A 367 7.35 -7.74 -5.59
C ALA A 367 8.28 -8.09 -6.75
N LYS A 368 8.15 -7.32 -7.84
CA LYS A 368 8.99 -7.39 -9.05
C LYS A 368 9.69 -6.05 -9.31
N HIS A 369 10.80 -6.13 -9.98
CA HIS A 369 11.63 -4.99 -10.34
C HIS A 369 11.11 -4.28 -11.60
N VAL A 370 11.29 -2.97 -11.62
CA VAL A 370 11.19 -2.13 -12.82
C VAL A 370 12.20 -1.00 -12.74
N GLU A 371 12.74 -0.58 -13.88
CA GLU A 371 13.67 0.54 -13.98
C GLU A 371 13.28 1.49 -15.11
N ASP A 372 13.61 2.78 -14.94
CA ASP A 372 13.38 3.84 -15.94
C ASP A 372 14.68 4.33 -16.62
N GLY A 373 15.79 3.66 -16.33
CA GLY A 373 17.14 4.03 -16.80
C GLY A 373 17.89 4.95 -15.83
N GLU A 374 17.22 5.58 -14.88
CA GLU A 374 17.81 6.40 -13.80
C GLU A 374 17.62 5.77 -12.44
N ASN A 375 16.44 5.24 -12.20
CA ASN A 375 16.03 4.66 -10.91
C ASN A 375 15.52 3.24 -11.09
N SER A 376 15.63 2.47 -10.03
CA SER A 376 15.11 1.10 -9.92
C SER A 376 14.11 1.01 -8.79
N TYR A 377 13.04 0.26 -9.00
CA TYR A 377 11.93 0.14 -8.05
C TYR A 377 11.53 -1.32 -7.85
N MET A 378 11.09 -1.64 -6.63
CA MET A 378 10.33 -2.86 -6.32
C MET A 378 8.85 -2.50 -6.26
N VAL A 379 8.06 -3.16 -7.07
CA VAL A 379 6.60 -3.00 -7.16
C VAL A 379 5.95 -4.25 -6.63
N GLY A 380 5.28 -4.16 -5.50
CA GLY A 380 4.64 -5.26 -4.80
C GLY A 380 3.31 -4.84 -4.20
N TRP A 381 2.73 -5.66 -3.35
CA TRP A 381 1.50 -5.31 -2.65
C TRP A 381 1.61 -5.52 -1.13
N ALA A 382 0.92 -4.64 -0.39
CA ALA A 382 0.85 -4.73 1.07
C ALA A 382 -0.27 -5.67 1.50
N ARG A 383 0.05 -6.76 2.22
CA ARG A 383 -0.91 -7.71 2.77
C ARG A 383 -1.97 -7.01 3.61
N ARG A 384 -3.19 -7.54 3.60
CA ARG A 384 -4.33 -7.10 4.39
C ARG A 384 -4.87 -8.20 5.29
N SER A 385 -5.71 -7.85 6.25
CA SER A 385 -6.54 -8.86 6.93
C SER A 385 -7.76 -9.20 6.09
N GLU A 386 -8.35 -10.38 6.29
CA GLU A 386 -9.58 -10.79 5.60
C GLU A 386 -10.72 -9.79 5.81
N SER A 387 -10.85 -9.27 7.04
CA SER A 387 -11.86 -8.27 7.38
C SER A 387 -11.49 -6.84 6.96
N ALA A 388 -10.27 -6.61 6.44
CA ALA A 388 -9.67 -5.30 6.20
C ALA A 388 -9.75 -4.34 7.41
N SER A 389 -9.70 -4.87 8.62
CA SER A 389 -9.93 -4.10 9.86
C SER A 389 -9.04 -4.47 11.04
N SER A 390 -8.25 -5.55 10.95
CA SER A 390 -7.43 -6.06 12.06
C SER A 390 -5.95 -6.12 11.71
N THR A 391 -5.12 -5.41 12.44
CA THR A 391 -3.65 -5.50 12.30
C THR A 391 -3.11 -6.87 12.74
N GLN A 392 -3.84 -7.58 13.60
CA GLN A 392 -3.40 -8.86 14.15
C GLN A 392 -3.43 -10.00 13.11
N ASP A 393 -4.41 -9.97 12.20
CA ASP A 393 -4.71 -11.07 11.28
C ASP A 393 -4.38 -10.70 9.82
N VAL A 394 -3.21 -10.10 9.58
CA VAL A 394 -2.79 -9.66 8.25
C VAL A 394 -2.15 -10.83 7.50
N ALA A 395 -2.98 -11.59 6.79
CA ALA A 395 -2.55 -12.78 6.05
C ALA A 395 -3.28 -12.99 4.71
N ALA A 396 -4.29 -12.15 4.38
CA ALA A 396 -5.04 -12.27 3.14
C ALA A 396 -4.14 -12.03 1.92
N TRP A 397 -4.46 -12.72 0.83
CA TRP A 397 -3.83 -12.49 -0.47
C TRP A 397 -4.33 -11.16 -1.06
N ALA A 398 -3.49 -10.50 -1.85
CA ALA A 398 -3.70 -9.18 -2.45
C ALA A 398 -3.85 -8.02 -1.42
N GLY A 399 -3.68 -6.81 -1.87
CA GLY A 399 -3.76 -5.62 -1.04
C GLY A 399 -3.60 -4.33 -1.83
N ASN A 400 -3.05 -3.29 -1.18
CA ASN A 400 -2.68 -2.07 -1.87
C ASN A 400 -1.37 -2.27 -2.62
N LEU A 401 -1.28 -1.70 -3.83
CA LEU A 401 0.00 -1.56 -4.51
C LEU A 401 0.96 -0.71 -3.67
N VAL A 402 2.18 -1.17 -3.51
CA VAL A 402 3.26 -0.45 -2.84
C VAL A 402 4.46 -0.42 -3.77
N VAL A 403 5.04 0.75 -3.95
CA VAL A 403 6.26 0.91 -4.72
C VAL A 403 7.35 1.46 -3.82
N GLN A 404 8.53 0.86 -3.87
CA GLN A 404 9.69 1.28 -3.10
C GLN A 404 10.91 1.40 -4.02
N LYS A 405 11.68 2.47 -3.84
CA LYS A 405 12.93 2.67 -4.60
C LYS A 405 14.01 1.70 -4.11
N ILE A 406 14.72 1.08 -5.03
CA ILE A 406 15.87 0.23 -4.69
C ILE A 406 17.12 1.09 -4.63
N VAL A 407 17.90 0.93 -3.58
CA VAL A 407 19.21 1.55 -3.42
C VAL A 407 20.26 0.46 -3.26
N GLN A 408 21.29 0.48 -4.11
CA GLN A 408 22.44 -0.39 -3.98
C GLN A 408 23.50 0.30 -3.12
N LYS A 409 23.90 -0.36 -2.03
CA LYS A 409 25.00 0.11 -1.18
C LYS A 409 26.36 -0.15 -1.86
N GLU A 410 27.42 0.51 -1.40
CA GLU A 410 28.78 0.32 -1.93
C GLU A 410 29.28 -1.14 -1.87
N ASN A 411 28.82 -1.90 -0.90
CA ASN A 411 29.13 -3.33 -0.76
C ASN A 411 28.25 -4.25 -1.61
N GLY A 412 27.36 -3.70 -2.45
CA GLY A 412 26.44 -4.43 -3.29
C GLY A 412 25.16 -4.92 -2.58
N GLU A 413 24.96 -4.60 -1.33
CA GLU A 413 23.68 -4.91 -0.66
C GLU A 413 22.57 -3.99 -1.14
N LEU A 414 21.35 -4.57 -1.27
CA LEU A 414 20.15 -3.82 -1.59
C LEU A 414 19.43 -3.37 -0.32
N VAL A 415 18.94 -2.15 -0.35
CA VAL A 415 18.00 -1.60 0.64
C VAL A 415 16.87 -0.90 -0.10
N LEU A 416 15.72 -0.77 0.54
CA LEU A 416 14.57 -0.06 0.02
C LEU A 416 14.46 1.34 0.64
N ALA A 417 14.02 2.29 -0.16
CA ALA A 417 13.83 3.69 0.20
C ALA A 417 12.48 4.19 -0.31
N PRO A 418 11.95 5.30 0.23
CA PRO A 418 10.73 5.89 -0.32
C PRO A 418 10.96 6.39 -1.75
N VAL A 419 9.89 6.40 -2.54
CA VAL A 419 9.90 7.05 -3.87
C VAL A 419 9.89 8.57 -3.66
N ASP A 420 10.76 9.28 -4.34
CA ASP A 420 10.93 10.73 -4.16
C ASP A 420 9.62 11.48 -4.46
N ALA A 421 8.96 11.18 -5.57
CA ALA A 421 7.68 11.80 -5.94
C ALA A 421 6.55 11.53 -4.91
N VAL A 422 6.58 10.40 -4.21
CA VAL A 422 5.65 10.13 -3.10
C VAL A 422 5.92 11.06 -1.93
N LEU A 423 7.18 11.31 -1.58
CA LEU A 423 7.52 12.23 -0.49
C LEU A 423 7.15 13.68 -0.83
N ASP A 424 7.30 14.08 -2.09
CA ASP A 424 7.00 15.43 -2.57
C ASP A 424 5.52 15.80 -2.44
N GLN A 425 4.63 14.82 -2.26
CA GLN A 425 3.21 15.05 -1.99
C GLN A 425 2.92 15.65 -0.60
N PHE A 426 3.87 15.54 0.32
CA PHE A 426 3.67 15.92 1.72
C PHE A 426 4.24 17.33 1.98
N GLY A 427 3.54 18.38 1.53
CA GLY A 427 3.98 19.77 1.63
C GLY A 427 3.51 20.50 2.90
N THR A 428 2.38 20.10 3.48
CA THR A 428 1.77 20.82 4.61
C THR A 428 2.34 20.35 5.95
N ARG A 429 3.17 21.19 6.57
CA ARG A 429 3.77 20.87 7.88
C ARG A 429 2.72 20.97 8.99
N ARG A 430 2.62 19.93 9.82
CA ARG A 430 1.74 19.90 11.00
C ARG A 430 2.49 20.23 12.29
N ALA A 431 1.76 20.81 13.24
CA ALA A 431 2.30 21.06 14.58
C ALA A 431 2.51 19.73 15.31
N LEU A 432 3.59 19.66 16.06
CA LEU A 432 3.86 18.55 16.97
C LEU A 432 3.36 18.87 18.37
N GLN A 433 3.07 17.83 19.17
CA GLN A 433 2.67 18.00 20.57
C GLN A 433 3.89 18.22 21.51
N ILE A 434 5.07 18.43 20.94
CA ILE A 434 6.32 18.71 21.64
C ILE A 434 6.94 20.01 21.15
N GLU A 435 7.78 20.61 21.98
CA GLU A 435 8.54 21.83 21.63
C GLU A 435 9.81 21.49 20.84
N ASN A 436 10.23 22.40 19.98
CA ASN A 436 11.53 22.40 19.28
C ASN A 436 11.85 21.15 18.43
N SER A 437 10.85 20.31 18.07
CA SER A 437 11.07 19.08 17.27
C SER A 437 12.16 18.16 17.84
N HIS A 438 12.30 18.14 19.16
CA HIS A 438 13.34 17.42 19.90
C HIS A 438 12.74 16.77 21.14
N LEU A 439 13.08 15.50 21.37
CA LEU A 439 12.66 14.73 22.53
C LEU A 439 13.76 13.77 22.96
N VAL A 440 14.09 13.79 24.25
CA VAL A 440 14.93 12.75 24.86
C VAL A 440 14.06 11.85 25.72
N MET A 441 14.12 10.55 25.50
CA MET A 441 13.42 9.55 26.29
C MET A 441 14.44 8.68 27.03
N GLU A 442 14.41 8.76 28.37
CA GLU A 442 15.17 7.87 29.25
C GLU A 442 14.20 6.85 29.84
N ALA A 443 14.23 5.62 29.33
CA ALA A 443 13.30 4.56 29.73
C ALA A 443 14.01 3.42 30.45
N GLY A 444 13.48 3.05 31.60
CA GLY A 444 13.87 1.83 32.33
C GLY A 444 13.16 0.60 31.75
N SER A 445 12.92 -0.41 32.59
CA SER A 445 12.34 -1.71 32.21
C SER A 445 10.84 -1.68 31.86
N LEU A 446 10.20 -0.52 31.93
CA LEU A 446 8.82 -0.31 31.51
C LEU A 446 8.79 0.62 30.30
N TYR A 447 7.80 0.43 29.46
CA TYR A 447 7.57 1.33 28.33
C TYR A 447 7.27 2.76 28.81
N SER A 448 7.97 3.72 28.23
CA SER A 448 7.69 5.14 28.37
C SER A 448 7.11 5.64 27.05
N TYR A 449 6.09 6.50 27.13
CA TYR A 449 5.36 7.03 25.96
C TYR A 449 5.34 8.55 25.99
N ALA A 450 5.47 9.17 24.82
CA ALA A 450 5.30 10.61 24.63
C ALA A 450 4.38 10.87 23.44
N ASP A 451 3.36 11.69 23.64
CA ASP A 451 2.48 12.16 22.58
C ASP A 451 3.23 13.15 21.69
N VAL A 452 3.35 12.88 20.41
CA VAL A 452 4.14 13.70 19.48
C VAL A 452 3.39 14.02 18.21
N PHE A 453 2.71 13.03 17.57
CA PHE A 453 2.12 13.16 16.25
C PHE A 453 0.63 12.80 16.26
N THR A 454 -0.04 13.13 15.17
CA THR A 454 -1.44 12.72 14.93
C THR A 454 -1.52 11.80 13.72
N CYS A 455 -2.31 10.73 13.81
CA CYS A 455 -2.53 9.80 12.70
C CYS A 455 -3.60 10.38 11.76
N TYR A 456 -3.17 11.04 10.69
CA TYR A 456 -4.04 11.50 9.62
C TYR A 456 -4.33 10.36 8.63
N GLU A 457 -5.24 10.59 7.69
CA GLU A 457 -5.55 9.62 6.63
C GLU A 457 -4.35 9.40 5.70
N ARG A 458 -3.63 10.50 5.38
CA ARG A 458 -2.42 10.49 4.56
C ARG A 458 -1.40 11.43 5.17
N PHE A 459 -0.24 10.91 5.52
CA PHE A 459 0.81 11.70 6.17
C PHE A 459 2.19 11.07 6.06
N ALA A 460 3.20 11.91 6.23
CA ALA A 460 4.59 11.50 6.41
C ALA A 460 5.15 12.03 7.74
N ILE A 461 5.97 11.24 8.39
CA ILE A 461 6.77 11.62 9.57
C ILE A 461 8.23 11.44 9.20
N THR A 462 9.05 12.45 9.52
CA THR A 462 10.51 12.36 9.38
C THR A 462 11.18 12.77 10.68
N GLY A 463 12.39 12.28 10.88
CA GLY A 463 13.22 12.65 12.02
C GLY A 463 14.51 11.88 12.06
N ASP A 464 15.31 12.18 13.07
CA ASP A 464 16.54 11.46 13.37
C ASP A 464 16.42 10.83 14.75
N PHE A 465 17.12 9.72 14.97
CA PHE A 465 17.27 9.13 16.31
C PHE A 465 18.71 8.72 16.58
N THR A 466 19.11 8.86 17.84
CA THR A 466 20.35 8.31 18.40
C THR A 466 19.99 7.55 19.66
N TYR A 467 20.52 6.36 19.84
CA TYR A 467 20.21 5.52 20.99
C TYR A 467 21.47 4.99 21.68
N THR A 468 21.37 4.55 22.94
CA THR A 468 22.52 4.02 23.71
C THR A 468 22.25 2.68 24.40
N GLY A 469 20.98 2.32 24.60
CA GLY A 469 20.57 1.07 25.23
C GLY A 469 20.32 -0.07 24.25
N SER A 470 19.86 -1.20 24.75
CA SER A 470 19.52 -2.38 23.92
C SER A 470 18.03 -2.64 23.79
N GLY A 471 17.20 -1.94 24.54
CA GLY A 471 15.75 -2.09 24.50
C GLY A 471 15.11 -1.42 23.28
N SER A 472 13.83 -1.63 23.12
CA SER A 472 13.07 -1.19 21.94
C SER A 472 12.63 0.27 22.03
N PHE A 473 12.47 0.89 20.85
CA PHE A 473 11.90 2.24 20.71
C PHE A 473 11.25 2.42 19.34
N GLY A 474 10.41 3.44 19.18
CA GLY A 474 9.80 3.74 17.90
C GLY A 474 8.44 4.43 17.98
N LEU A 475 7.51 4.06 17.08
CA LEU A 475 6.17 4.64 16.97
C LEU A 475 5.11 3.69 17.54
N CYS A 476 4.20 4.22 18.36
CA CYS A 476 3.06 3.49 18.90
C CYS A 476 1.76 4.15 18.46
N PHE A 477 0.90 3.37 17.82
CA PHE A 477 -0.41 3.77 17.31
C PHE A 477 -1.52 3.19 18.19
N ASP A 478 -2.69 3.86 18.14
CA ASP A 478 -3.90 3.44 18.85
C ASP A 478 -3.71 3.36 20.37
N PHE A 479 -2.93 4.30 20.91
CA PHE A 479 -2.65 4.40 22.33
C PHE A 479 -3.94 4.71 23.11
N ASN A 480 -4.34 3.84 24.02
CA ASN A 480 -5.58 3.94 24.80
C ASN A 480 -5.38 3.73 26.32
N GLY A 481 -4.11 3.62 26.76
CA GLY A 481 -3.76 3.36 28.16
C GLY A 481 -4.02 1.94 28.66
N LYS A 482 -4.41 0.99 27.78
CA LYS A 482 -4.70 -0.40 28.13
C LYS A 482 -3.79 -1.42 27.45
N ALA A 483 -2.94 -0.97 26.53
CA ALA A 483 -1.98 -1.78 25.79
C ALA A 483 -2.55 -2.87 24.86
N ASP A 484 -3.84 -3.21 24.96
CA ASP A 484 -4.48 -4.32 24.26
C ASP A 484 -4.75 -4.09 22.75
N LYS A 485 -4.45 -2.89 22.25
CA LYS A 485 -4.64 -2.50 20.84
C LYS A 485 -3.46 -1.74 20.24
N TYR A 486 -2.39 -1.57 20.97
CA TYR A 486 -1.21 -0.87 20.49
C TYR A 486 -0.64 -1.56 19.26
N LYS A 487 -0.30 -0.77 18.25
CA LYS A 487 0.47 -1.20 17.09
C LYS A 487 1.80 -0.46 17.17
N MET A 488 2.87 -1.19 17.34
CA MET A 488 4.18 -0.63 17.65
C MET A 488 5.17 -0.96 16.52
N ILE A 489 5.59 0.08 15.79
CA ILE A 489 6.74 -0.03 14.90
C ILE A 489 7.96 0.15 15.79
N SER A 490 8.72 -0.92 15.96
CA SER A 490 9.77 -1.05 16.96
C SER A 490 11.13 -1.26 16.33
N VAL A 491 12.05 -0.35 16.60
CA VAL A 491 13.49 -0.58 16.43
C VAL A 491 13.96 -1.33 17.67
N CYS A 492 14.49 -2.53 17.50
CA CYS A 492 14.92 -3.43 18.58
C CYS A 492 16.44 -3.71 18.46
N PRO A 493 17.32 -2.81 18.93
CA PRO A 493 18.78 -2.96 18.75
C PRO A 493 19.34 -4.23 19.38
N GLY A 494 18.85 -4.63 20.56
CA GLY A 494 19.29 -5.83 21.25
C GLY A 494 18.94 -7.15 20.54
N GLU A 495 17.99 -7.10 19.60
CA GLU A 495 17.56 -8.25 18.80
C GLU A 495 17.96 -8.09 17.32
N ASN A 496 18.62 -6.99 16.94
CA ASN A 496 19.01 -6.65 15.58
C ASN A 496 17.84 -6.68 14.59
N LYS A 497 16.71 -6.07 14.95
CA LYS A 497 15.53 -6.07 14.10
C LYS A 497 14.71 -4.78 14.16
N LEU A 498 14.02 -4.50 13.06
CA LEU A 498 12.90 -3.59 12.93
C LEU A 498 11.62 -4.44 12.83
N ALA A 499 10.61 -4.16 13.62
CA ALA A 499 9.42 -5.01 13.71
C ALA A 499 8.13 -4.23 13.88
N LEU A 500 7.02 -4.83 13.47
CA LEU A 500 5.67 -4.42 13.86
C LEU A 500 5.12 -5.40 14.89
N TYR A 501 4.78 -4.88 16.05
CA TYR A 501 4.11 -5.63 17.11
C TYR A 501 2.68 -5.16 17.33
N PHE A 502 1.87 -6.06 17.86
CA PHE A 502 0.55 -5.80 18.39
C PHE A 502 0.54 -6.11 19.90
N ASN A 503 -0.40 -5.50 20.68
CA ASN A 503 -0.52 -5.67 22.13
C ASN A 503 0.76 -5.37 22.91
N GLU A 504 1.27 -4.14 22.80
CA GLU A 504 2.46 -3.65 23.53
C GLU A 504 3.66 -4.62 23.43
N GLY A 505 4.03 -4.98 22.21
CA GLY A 505 5.19 -5.83 21.96
C GLY A 505 4.99 -7.33 22.18
N SER A 506 3.77 -7.77 22.56
CA SER A 506 3.53 -9.19 22.86
C SER A 506 3.28 -10.08 21.63
N THR A 507 2.81 -9.51 20.52
CA THR A 507 2.48 -10.26 19.30
C THR A 507 3.24 -9.69 18.12
N LEU A 508 4.21 -10.43 17.62
CA LEU A 508 4.97 -10.09 16.42
C LEU A 508 4.09 -10.29 15.16
N ILE A 509 3.98 -9.26 14.33
CA ILE A 509 3.26 -9.30 13.05
C ILE A 509 4.23 -9.49 11.89
N THR A 510 5.25 -8.64 11.80
CA THR A 510 6.30 -8.71 10.78
C THR A 510 7.59 -8.16 11.33
N GLU A 511 8.71 -8.58 10.75
CA GLU A 511 10.03 -8.09 11.13
C GLU A 511 11.00 -8.10 9.96
N LYS A 512 12.05 -7.29 10.08
CA LYS A 512 13.20 -7.22 9.18
C LYS A 512 14.47 -7.13 10.00
N GLU A 513 15.47 -7.94 9.65
CA GLU A 513 16.80 -7.86 10.27
C GLU A 513 17.47 -6.54 9.93
N ILE A 514 18.07 -5.90 10.93
CA ILE A 514 18.83 -4.66 10.81
C ILE A 514 20.10 -4.74 11.67
N ALA A 515 21.10 -3.94 11.32
CA ALA A 515 22.27 -3.75 12.15
C ALA A 515 22.46 -2.24 12.39
N LEU A 516 22.32 -1.81 13.63
CA LEU A 516 22.53 -0.44 14.07
C LEU A 516 23.61 -0.39 15.15
N GLU A 517 24.34 0.71 15.21
CA GLU A 517 25.37 0.94 16.22
C GLU A 517 24.88 2.00 17.23
N PRO A 518 25.03 1.76 18.53
CA PRO A 518 24.69 2.73 19.56
C PRO A 518 25.56 3.99 19.44
N GLY A 519 24.96 5.15 19.68
CA GLY A 519 25.61 6.46 19.57
C GLY A 519 25.73 6.99 18.14
N VAL A 520 25.31 6.23 17.13
CA VAL A 520 25.20 6.72 15.74
C VAL A 520 23.83 7.30 15.51
N THR A 521 23.76 8.42 14.78
CA THR A 521 22.51 9.06 14.39
C THR A 521 22.02 8.45 13.08
N TYR A 522 20.75 8.02 13.06
CA TYR A 522 20.06 7.49 11.91
C TYR A 522 18.85 8.36 11.58
N SER A 523 18.64 8.66 10.30
CA SER A 523 17.42 9.30 9.83
C SER A 523 16.34 8.27 9.57
N PHE A 524 15.10 8.65 9.81
CA PHE A 524 13.94 7.81 9.49
C PHE A 524 12.83 8.58 8.78
N THR A 525 12.10 7.86 7.96
CA THR A 525 10.89 8.35 7.29
C THR A 525 9.77 7.32 7.48
N TYR A 526 8.59 7.78 7.80
CA TYR A 526 7.37 6.96 7.82
C TYR A 526 6.31 7.59 6.94
N VAL A 527 5.79 6.85 5.99
CA VAL A 527 4.72 7.30 5.09
C VAL A 527 3.51 6.40 5.28
N GLN A 528 2.33 6.99 5.48
CA GLN A 528 1.09 6.26 5.62
C GLN A 528 -0.03 6.85 4.76
N GLU A 529 -0.82 5.97 4.12
CA GLU A 529 -2.11 6.28 3.55
C GLU A 529 -3.13 5.21 3.98
N GLY A 530 -4.24 5.65 4.56
CA GLY A 530 -5.22 4.74 5.15
C GLY A 530 -4.60 3.87 6.23
N SER A 531 -4.66 2.55 6.02
CA SER A 531 -4.06 1.57 6.94
C SER A 531 -2.67 1.08 6.52
N VAL A 532 -2.20 1.44 5.32
CA VAL A 532 -0.86 1.03 4.83
C VAL A 532 0.17 2.05 5.24
N GLY A 533 1.28 1.59 5.76
CA GLY A 533 2.43 2.42 6.04
C GLY A 533 3.74 1.73 5.68
N VAL A 534 4.78 2.51 5.41
CA VAL A 534 6.14 1.99 5.27
C VAL A 534 7.07 2.83 6.14
N PHE A 535 7.81 2.15 7.00
CA PHE A 535 8.82 2.77 7.85
C PHE A 535 10.21 2.51 7.28
N TYR A 536 10.95 3.57 7.05
CA TYR A 536 12.31 3.53 6.52
C TYR A 536 13.31 4.00 7.55
N ILE A 537 14.44 3.31 7.66
CA ILE A 537 15.66 3.80 8.28
C ILE A 537 16.66 3.98 7.14
N ASP A 538 17.07 5.21 6.87
CA ASP A 538 17.80 5.60 5.67
C ASP A 538 19.08 4.77 5.49
N GLY A 539 19.24 4.14 4.34
CA GLY A 539 20.36 3.29 3.99
C GLY A 539 20.47 1.98 4.79
N VAL A 540 19.48 1.65 5.62
CA VAL A 540 19.47 0.45 6.47
C VAL A 540 18.37 -0.51 6.09
N ALA A 541 17.11 -0.10 6.18
CA ALA A 541 15.96 -1.00 5.93
C ALA A 541 14.66 -0.24 5.70
N ALA A 542 13.71 -0.93 5.06
CA ALA A 542 12.30 -0.58 5.04
C ALA A 542 11.47 -1.68 5.74
N LEU A 543 10.31 -1.31 6.26
CA LEU A 543 9.31 -2.23 6.79
C LEU A 543 7.91 -1.76 6.45
N THR A 544 7.23 -2.52 5.60
CA THR A 544 5.82 -2.32 5.30
C THR A 544 4.96 -2.78 6.48
N VAL A 545 4.00 -1.97 6.85
CA VAL A 545 3.14 -2.20 8.00
C VAL A 545 1.66 -2.01 7.65
N ARG A 546 0.78 -2.56 8.47
CA ARG A 546 -0.68 -2.41 8.38
C ARG A 546 -1.21 -1.91 9.72
N ILE A 547 -1.71 -0.68 9.75
CA ILE A 547 -2.17 0.01 10.96
C ILE A 547 -3.66 0.34 10.82
N TYR A 548 -4.53 -0.58 11.22
CA TYR A 548 -5.97 -0.36 11.20
C TYR A 548 -6.45 0.41 12.43
N GLY A 549 -7.48 1.24 12.26
CA GLY A 549 -8.23 1.87 13.34
C GLY A 549 -7.49 2.95 14.13
N ALA A 550 -6.45 3.57 13.55
CA ALA A 550 -5.64 4.60 14.21
C ALA A 550 -5.96 6.03 13.74
N SER A 551 -6.74 6.21 12.66
CA SER A 551 -7.05 7.53 12.09
C SER A 551 -7.64 8.48 13.15
N GLY A 552 -7.18 9.74 13.16
CA GLY A 552 -7.58 10.77 14.12
C GLY A 552 -7.01 10.62 15.54
N LYS A 553 -6.22 9.58 15.81
CA LYS A 553 -5.66 9.32 17.15
C LYS A 553 -4.20 9.80 17.26
N PRO A 554 -3.71 10.02 18.49
CA PRO A 554 -2.29 10.29 18.71
C PRO A 554 -1.40 9.16 18.24
N ILE A 555 -0.21 9.51 17.74
CA ILE A 555 0.92 8.61 17.54
C ILE A 555 1.97 8.96 18.58
N MET A 556 2.28 8.01 19.43
CA MET A 556 3.26 8.19 20.51
C MET A 556 4.65 7.79 20.00
N LEU A 557 5.68 8.50 20.43
CA LEU A 557 7.01 7.92 20.53
C LEU A 557 7.09 7.06 21.79
N PHE A 558 7.81 5.96 21.73
CA PHE A 558 8.03 5.12 22.91
C PHE A 558 9.49 4.67 23.02
N ALA A 559 9.89 4.31 24.23
CA ALA A 559 11.15 3.64 24.52
C ALA A 559 10.99 2.69 25.72
N GLU A 560 11.81 1.65 25.77
CA GLU A 560 11.94 0.68 26.87
C GLU A 560 13.42 0.26 26.98
N ASN A 561 13.98 0.19 28.19
CA ASN A 561 15.39 -0.18 28.45
C ASN A 561 16.40 0.55 27.54
N ASN A 562 16.13 1.82 27.26
CA ASN A 562 16.92 2.59 26.32
C ASN A 562 16.90 4.08 26.65
N THR A 563 17.96 4.77 26.29
CA THR A 563 17.95 6.23 26.18
C THR A 563 18.01 6.56 24.70
N VAL A 564 16.97 7.26 24.22
CA VAL A 564 16.82 7.63 22.82
C VAL A 564 16.63 9.13 22.71
N GLU A 565 17.45 9.75 21.91
CA GLU A 565 17.29 11.15 21.51
C GLU A 565 16.70 11.20 20.11
N PHE A 566 15.54 11.82 19.99
CA PHE A 566 14.86 12.11 18.73
C PHE A 566 15.06 13.58 18.39
N THR A 567 15.53 13.85 17.17
CA THR A 567 15.76 15.22 16.68
C THR A 567 15.15 15.44 15.32
N SER A 568 15.09 16.69 14.88
CA SER A 568 14.56 17.05 13.55
C SER A 568 13.16 16.51 13.25
N LEU A 569 12.38 16.20 14.29
CA LEU A 569 11.05 15.60 14.14
C LEU A 569 10.10 16.52 13.36
N ARG A 570 9.44 15.97 12.35
CA ARG A 570 8.48 16.70 11.53
C ARG A 570 7.35 15.76 11.14
N GLN A 571 6.17 16.32 10.95
CA GLN A 571 5.03 15.65 10.36
C GLN A 571 4.44 16.52 9.26
N TYR A 572 4.09 15.87 8.17
CA TYR A 572 3.51 16.51 7.01
C TYR A 572 2.23 15.78 6.58
N THR A 573 1.28 16.53 6.07
CA THR A 573 0.17 15.99 5.29
C THR A 573 0.28 16.51 3.86
N LYS A 574 -0.57 15.99 3.00
CA LYS A 574 -0.68 16.50 1.64
C LYS A 574 -0.98 18.00 1.64
#